data_90407b8c353222b9412926cddfdfde8c
#
_entry.id   90407b8c353222b9412926cddfdfde8c
#
_cell.length_a   1.000
_cell.length_b   1.000
_cell.length_c   1.000
_cell.angle_alpha   90.00
_cell.angle_beta   90.00
_cell.angle_gamma   90.00
#
_symmetry.space_group_name_H-M   'P 1'
#
loop_
_entity.id
_entity.type
_entity.pdbx_description
1 polymer ?
#
loop_
_entity_poly.entity_id
_entity_poly.type
_entity_poly.pdbx_seq_one_letter_code
_entity_poly.pdbx_strand_id
1 'polypeptide(L)'
;IYKGYYEGLYCTPCESFFTESQLVDGKCPDCGREVKPAKEEAYFFRMSKYAPRLIEYINEHPEFIQPVSRKNEMMNNFLLPGLQDLCVSRTTFSWGIPVDFDPRHVTYVWLDALTNYITGIGYDCDGSSTDQFKKYWPADLHLIGKDIIRFHTIYWPIFLMALGLPLPKQVFG
;
A
#
# COMPACT_ATOMS: atom_id res chain seq x y z
N ILE A 1 -5.56 11.16 -5.72
CA ILE A 1 -4.08 11.36 -5.73
C ILE A 1 -3.80 12.85 -5.71
N TYR A 2 -2.75 13.28 -5.01
CA TYR A 2 -2.28 14.65 -4.99
C TYR A 2 -0.76 14.69 -4.90
N LYS A 3 -0.15 15.78 -5.37
CA LYS A 3 1.30 15.99 -5.29
C LYS A 3 1.66 16.64 -3.96
N GLY A 4 2.73 16.16 -3.34
CA GLY A 4 3.26 16.65 -2.08
C GLY A 4 4.75 16.35 -1.95
N TYR A 5 5.24 16.36 -0.72
CA TYR A 5 6.63 16.06 -0.44
C TYR A 5 6.70 14.97 0.62
N TYR A 6 7.53 13.97 0.36
CA TYR A 6 7.94 13.00 1.36
C TYR A 6 9.18 13.53 2.06
N GLU A 7 9.15 13.57 3.38
CA GLU A 7 10.26 14.00 4.21
C GLU A 7 10.71 12.85 5.11
N GLY A 8 12.00 12.63 5.22
CA GLY A 8 12.55 11.56 6.04
C GLY A 8 14.06 11.63 6.14
N LEU A 9 14.65 10.64 6.76
CA LEU A 9 16.10 10.51 6.92
C LEU A 9 16.63 9.62 5.78
N TYR A 10 17.38 10.22 4.88
CA TYR A 10 17.85 9.57 3.65
C TYR A 10 19.30 9.07 3.79
N CYS A 11 19.49 7.81 3.45
CA CYS A 11 20.81 7.21 3.29
C CYS A 11 21.21 7.24 1.82
N THR A 12 22.16 8.12 1.46
CA THR A 12 22.60 8.27 0.07
C THR A 12 23.18 6.98 -0.52
N PRO A 13 24.03 6.19 0.18
CA PRO A 13 24.57 4.96 -0.39
C PRO A 13 23.56 3.83 -0.58
N CYS A 14 22.48 3.79 0.24
CA CYS A 14 21.42 2.78 0.12
C CYS A 14 20.25 3.28 -0.69
N GLU A 15 20.24 4.56 -1.08
CA GLU A 15 19.15 5.24 -1.80
C GLU A 15 17.76 5.03 -1.13
N SER A 16 17.76 5.06 0.21
CA SER A 16 16.58 4.70 1.01
C SER A 16 16.25 5.75 2.07
N PHE A 17 14.97 5.95 2.27
CA PHE A 17 14.44 6.77 3.36
C PHE A 17 14.10 5.91 4.58
N PHE A 18 14.37 6.47 5.75
CA PHE A 18 14.05 5.86 7.04
C PHE A 18 13.34 6.85 7.94
N THR A 19 12.51 6.34 8.83
CA THR A 19 12.00 7.09 9.98
C THR A 19 13.02 7.02 11.11
N GLU A 20 12.95 7.94 12.08
CA GLU A 20 13.83 7.90 13.26
C GLU A 20 13.79 6.57 14.00
N SER A 21 12.60 5.96 14.10
CA SER A 21 12.40 4.67 14.76
C SER A 21 13.02 3.47 14.05
N GLN A 22 13.37 3.61 12.78
CA GLN A 22 14.01 2.56 11.98
C GLN A 22 15.55 2.62 12.09
N LEU A 23 16.11 3.71 12.55
CA LEU A 23 17.54 3.86 12.68
C LEU A 23 18.11 3.00 13.80
N VAL A 24 19.33 2.51 13.61
CA VAL A 24 20.12 1.83 14.63
C VAL A 24 21.24 2.80 15.08
N ASP A 25 21.19 3.22 16.34
CA ASP A 25 22.12 4.22 16.90
C ASP A 25 22.19 5.52 16.06
N GLY A 26 21.03 5.96 15.52
CA GLY A 26 20.93 7.15 14.67
C GLY A 26 21.50 6.99 13.26
N LYS A 27 21.81 5.76 12.83
CA LYS A 27 22.42 5.43 11.54
C LYS A 27 21.52 4.52 10.70
N CYS A 28 21.84 4.45 9.42
CA CYS A 28 21.18 3.56 8.48
C CYS A 28 21.22 2.10 8.97
N PRO A 29 20.10 1.39 9.07
CA PRO A 29 20.05 0.01 9.53
C PRO A 29 20.76 -0.96 8.56
N ASP A 30 20.80 -0.63 7.26
CA ASP A 30 21.32 -1.52 6.23
C ASP A 30 22.85 -1.43 6.09
N CYS A 31 23.43 -0.22 6.19
CA CYS A 31 24.86 -0.03 5.92
C CYS A 31 25.64 0.65 7.06
N GLY A 32 24.97 1.05 8.14
CA GLY A 32 25.58 1.68 9.31
C GLY A 32 26.11 3.11 9.09
N ARG A 33 25.84 3.73 7.93
CA ARG A 33 26.30 5.09 7.61
C ARG A 33 25.33 6.16 8.14
N GLU A 34 25.80 7.38 8.20
CA GLU A 34 24.97 8.53 8.57
C GLU A 34 23.85 8.77 7.57
N VAL A 35 22.69 9.14 8.08
CA VAL A 35 21.54 9.58 7.31
C VAL A 35 21.37 11.08 7.42
N LYS A 36 20.78 11.70 6.40
CA LYS A 36 20.56 13.16 6.36
C LYS A 36 19.07 13.45 6.14
N PRO A 37 18.52 14.48 6.76
CA PRO A 37 17.19 14.95 6.40
C PRO A 37 17.12 15.25 4.90
N ALA A 38 16.13 14.69 4.24
CA ALA A 38 15.90 14.92 2.83
C ALA A 38 14.39 15.05 2.56
N LYS A 39 14.09 15.71 1.45
CA LYS A 39 12.74 15.99 1.00
C LYS A 39 12.64 15.62 -0.48
N GLU A 40 11.70 14.77 -0.80
CA GLU A 40 11.46 14.28 -2.15
C GLU A 40 10.04 14.65 -2.61
N GLU A 41 9.90 15.17 -3.83
CA GLU A 41 8.59 15.35 -4.45
C GLU A 41 7.97 13.97 -4.72
N ALA A 42 6.71 13.79 -4.36
CA ALA A 42 6.01 12.52 -4.51
C ALA A 42 4.52 12.73 -4.74
N TYR A 43 3.87 11.73 -5.32
CA TYR A 43 2.41 11.62 -5.34
C TYR A 43 1.93 10.82 -4.14
N PHE A 44 0.82 11.29 -3.55
CA PHE A 44 0.17 10.66 -2.41
C PHE A 44 -1.22 10.17 -2.79
N PHE A 45 -1.54 8.95 -2.38
CA PHE A 45 -2.89 8.42 -2.45
C PHE A 45 -3.63 8.70 -1.14
N ARG A 46 -4.80 9.34 -1.24
CA ARG A 46 -5.58 9.79 -0.07
C ARG A 46 -6.30 8.63 0.61
N MET A 47 -5.52 7.81 1.33
CA MET A 47 -5.99 6.66 2.09
C MET A 47 -6.98 7.07 3.18
N SER A 48 -6.72 8.22 3.82
CA SER A 48 -7.55 8.78 4.88
C SER A 48 -9.02 8.97 4.47
N LYS A 49 -9.27 9.26 3.19
CA LYS A 49 -10.64 9.40 2.64
C LYS A 49 -11.44 8.10 2.72
N TYR A 50 -10.77 6.96 2.61
CA TYR A 50 -11.41 5.64 2.54
C TYR A 50 -11.44 4.91 3.89
N ALA A 51 -10.66 5.37 4.88
CA ALA A 51 -10.56 4.73 6.18
C ALA A 51 -11.92 4.50 6.88
N PRO A 52 -12.84 5.48 6.94
CA PRO A 52 -14.16 5.25 7.56
C PRO A 52 -14.95 4.12 6.89
N ARG A 53 -14.94 4.08 5.55
CA ARG A 53 -15.62 3.03 4.79
C ARG A 53 -15.01 1.65 5.00
N LEU A 54 -13.68 1.58 5.13
CA LEU A 54 -13.00 0.32 5.44
C LEU A 54 -13.30 -0.16 6.85
N ILE A 55 -13.33 0.74 7.84
CA ILE A 55 -13.70 0.42 9.22
C ILE A 55 -15.14 -0.14 9.29
N GLU A 56 -16.08 0.50 8.62
CA GLU A 56 -17.46 0.03 8.50
C GLU A 56 -17.51 -1.37 7.90
N TYR A 57 -16.85 -1.59 6.76
CA TYR A 57 -16.76 -2.88 6.10
C TYR A 57 -16.20 -3.99 7.01
N ILE A 58 -15.10 -3.72 7.73
CA ILE A 58 -14.49 -4.70 8.66
C ILE A 58 -15.43 -5.04 9.82
N ASN A 59 -16.25 -4.09 10.26
CA ASN A 59 -17.24 -4.33 11.34
C ASN A 59 -18.44 -5.14 10.85
N GLU A 60 -18.90 -4.92 9.63
CA GLU A 60 -20.00 -5.65 9.00
C GLU A 60 -19.58 -7.06 8.55
N HIS A 61 -18.27 -7.26 8.28
CA HIS A 61 -17.70 -8.52 7.80
C HIS A 61 -16.64 -9.05 8.79
N PRO A 62 -17.07 -9.65 9.94
CA PRO A 62 -16.12 -10.11 10.96
C PRO A 62 -15.19 -11.22 10.49
N GLU A 63 -15.56 -11.93 9.40
CA GLU A 63 -14.76 -12.96 8.74
C GLU A 63 -13.66 -12.40 7.84
N PHE A 64 -13.71 -11.11 7.47
CA PHE A 64 -12.83 -10.53 6.47
C PHE A 64 -11.35 -10.63 6.85
N ILE A 65 -10.98 -10.37 8.10
CA ILE A 65 -9.59 -10.46 8.58
C ILE A 65 -9.47 -11.57 9.61
N GLN A 66 -8.67 -12.57 9.31
CA GLN A 66 -8.44 -13.71 10.18
C GLN A 66 -6.93 -13.97 10.42
N PRO A 67 -6.57 -14.46 11.59
CA PRO A 67 -7.39 -14.64 12.81
C PRO A 67 -7.82 -13.28 13.40
N VAL A 68 -8.78 -13.31 14.34
CA VAL A 68 -9.34 -12.10 14.98
C VAL A 68 -8.28 -11.23 15.65
N SER A 69 -7.19 -11.82 16.14
CA SER A 69 -6.05 -11.06 16.68
C SER A 69 -5.46 -10.08 15.66
N ARG A 70 -5.40 -10.47 14.38
CA ARG A 70 -4.91 -9.62 13.30
C ARG A 70 -5.91 -8.51 12.95
N LYS A 71 -7.22 -8.82 12.97
CA LYS A 71 -8.25 -7.78 12.86
C LYS A 71 -8.05 -6.71 13.93
N ASN A 72 -7.91 -7.11 15.19
CA ASN A 72 -7.75 -6.19 16.31
C ASN A 72 -6.47 -5.36 16.19
N GLU A 73 -5.36 -5.98 15.76
CA GLU A 73 -4.09 -5.28 15.50
C GLU A 73 -4.25 -4.21 14.43
N MET A 74 -4.86 -4.51 13.30
CA MET A 74 -5.06 -3.56 12.20
C MET A 74 -6.00 -2.43 12.58
N MET A 75 -7.08 -2.74 13.27
CA MET A 75 -8.04 -1.73 13.75
C MET A 75 -7.40 -0.78 14.76
N ASN A 76 -6.76 -1.31 15.81
CA ASN A 76 -6.29 -0.51 16.93
C ASN A 76 -5.00 0.26 16.63
N ASN A 77 -4.09 -0.31 15.83
CA ASN A 77 -2.79 0.31 15.60
C ASN A 77 -2.76 1.22 14.36
N PHE A 78 -3.68 1.04 13.40
CA PHE A 78 -3.61 1.77 12.14
C PHE A 78 -4.89 2.51 11.76
N LEU A 79 -6.06 1.90 11.90
CA LEU A 79 -7.30 2.49 11.40
C LEU A 79 -7.93 3.46 12.39
N LEU A 80 -8.10 3.06 13.65
CA LEU A 80 -8.76 3.90 14.68
C LEU A 80 -7.94 5.14 15.09
N PRO A 81 -6.59 5.08 15.17
CA PRO A 81 -5.78 6.27 15.43
C PRO A 81 -5.79 7.29 14.29
N GLY A 82 -6.28 6.91 13.12
CA GLY A 82 -6.30 7.74 11.90
C GLY A 82 -5.28 7.26 10.88
N LEU A 83 -5.77 6.83 9.73
CA LEU A 83 -4.94 6.35 8.62
C LEU A 83 -4.29 7.53 7.89
N GLN A 84 -2.98 7.45 7.71
CA GLN A 84 -2.22 8.42 6.95
C GLN A 84 -2.28 8.13 5.45
N ASP A 85 -2.15 9.19 4.63
CA ASP A 85 -2.08 9.06 3.19
C ASP A 85 -0.78 8.36 2.76
N LEU A 86 -0.87 7.56 1.71
CA LEU A 86 0.24 6.74 1.23
C LEU A 86 1.02 7.44 0.14
N CYS A 87 2.32 7.56 0.31
CA CYS A 87 3.23 7.92 -0.77
C CYS A 87 3.25 6.81 -1.82
N VAL A 88 2.88 7.12 -3.07
CA VAL A 88 2.72 6.14 -4.16
C VAL A 88 3.68 6.35 -5.32
N SER A 89 4.60 7.28 -5.23
CA SER A 89 5.64 7.49 -6.24
C SER A 89 6.97 7.94 -5.64
N ARG A 90 8.03 7.78 -6.42
CA ARG A 90 9.40 8.15 -6.06
C ARG A 90 10.10 8.81 -7.24
N THR A 91 11.07 9.69 -6.98
CA THR A 91 11.91 10.36 -8.00
C THR A 91 13.40 10.11 -7.82
N THR A 92 13.81 9.54 -6.69
CA THR A 92 15.22 9.32 -6.34
C THR A 92 15.89 8.22 -7.16
N PHE A 93 15.11 7.38 -7.83
CA PHE A 93 15.61 6.34 -8.75
C PHE A 93 14.71 6.24 -9.98
N SER A 94 15.25 5.71 -11.07
CA SER A 94 14.55 5.62 -12.36
C SER A 94 14.10 4.21 -12.72
N TRP A 95 14.51 3.18 -11.98
CA TRP A 95 14.07 1.81 -12.20
C TRP A 95 12.68 1.59 -11.62
N GLY A 96 11.75 1.14 -12.44
CA GLY A 96 10.36 0.88 -12.03
C GLY A 96 9.36 1.24 -13.12
N ILE A 97 8.07 1.19 -12.79
CA ILE A 97 6.98 1.55 -13.70
C ILE A 97 6.84 3.07 -13.67
N PRO A 98 7.07 3.77 -14.80
CA PRO A 98 6.89 5.23 -14.87
C PRO A 98 5.44 5.62 -14.58
N VAL A 99 5.24 6.78 -13.97
CA VAL A 99 3.91 7.39 -13.83
C VAL A 99 3.56 8.09 -15.15
N ASP A 100 2.51 7.66 -15.85
CA ASP A 100 2.17 8.12 -17.21
C ASP A 100 2.04 9.63 -17.35
N PHE A 101 1.42 10.28 -16.37
CA PHE A 101 1.19 11.72 -16.38
C PHE A 101 2.37 12.54 -15.82
N ASP A 102 3.39 11.92 -15.23
CA ASP A 102 4.66 12.55 -14.81
C ASP A 102 5.80 11.52 -14.83
N PRO A 103 6.44 11.29 -15.99
CA PRO A 103 7.46 10.24 -16.18
C PRO A 103 8.74 10.40 -15.36
N ARG A 104 8.91 11.53 -14.64
CA ARG A 104 9.99 11.72 -13.66
C ARG A 104 9.79 10.86 -12.41
N HIS A 105 8.57 10.40 -12.17
CA HIS A 105 8.20 9.55 -11.07
C HIS A 105 8.10 8.09 -11.49
N VAL A 106 8.50 7.20 -10.60
CA VAL A 106 8.21 5.77 -10.70
C VAL A 106 7.21 5.36 -9.63
N THR A 107 6.40 4.37 -9.94
CA THR A 107 5.35 3.86 -9.06
C THR A 107 5.97 3.18 -7.83
N TYR A 108 5.38 3.40 -6.67
CA TYR A 108 5.75 2.73 -5.43
C TYR A 108 5.43 1.23 -5.49
N VAL A 109 6.37 0.41 -5.03
CA VAL A 109 6.36 -1.05 -5.15
C VAL A 109 5.05 -1.72 -4.68
N TRP A 110 4.44 -1.25 -3.59
CA TRP A 110 3.22 -1.88 -3.09
C TRP A 110 1.97 -1.54 -3.91
N LEU A 111 1.97 -0.45 -4.64
CA LEU A 111 0.89 -0.19 -5.60
C LEU A 111 0.95 -1.19 -6.75
N ASP A 112 2.14 -1.44 -7.31
CA ASP A 112 2.38 -2.45 -8.34
C ASP A 112 2.10 -3.87 -7.81
N ALA A 113 2.74 -4.26 -6.70
CA ALA A 113 2.63 -5.61 -6.16
C ALA A 113 1.20 -6.04 -5.83
N LEU A 114 0.37 -5.13 -5.30
CA LEU A 114 -1.01 -5.45 -4.94
C LEU A 114 -1.94 -5.49 -6.17
N THR A 115 -1.75 -4.58 -7.12
CA THR A 115 -2.56 -4.59 -8.36
C THR A 115 -2.31 -5.81 -9.22
N ASN A 116 -1.17 -6.49 -9.06
CA ASN A 116 -0.88 -7.73 -9.75
C ASN A 116 -1.94 -8.84 -9.53
N TYR A 117 -2.64 -8.84 -8.39
CA TYR A 117 -3.72 -9.80 -8.14
C TYR A 117 -4.86 -9.72 -9.16
N ILE A 118 -5.12 -8.55 -9.70
CA ILE A 118 -6.18 -8.35 -10.69
C ILE A 118 -5.63 -8.27 -12.11
N THR A 119 -4.49 -7.63 -12.33
CA THR A 119 -3.87 -7.53 -13.66
C THR A 119 -3.43 -8.89 -14.18
N GLY A 120 -2.92 -9.77 -13.30
CA GLY A 120 -2.51 -11.15 -13.66
C GLY A 120 -3.65 -12.04 -14.16
N ILE A 121 -4.89 -11.70 -13.85
CA ILE A 121 -6.09 -12.39 -14.36
C ILE A 121 -6.85 -11.56 -15.42
N GLY A 122 -6.25 -10.46 -15.88
CA GLY A 122 -6.74 -9.70 -17.02
C GLY A 122 -7.76 -8.60 -16.68
N TYR A 123 -7.62 -7.96 -15.52
CA TYR A 123 -8.32 -6.70 -15.26
C TYR A 123 -7.80 -5.60 -16.16
N ASP A 124 -8.70 -4.82 -16.74
CA ASP A 124 -8.38 -3.59 -17.44
C ASP A 124 -9.27 -2.43 -16.97
N CYS A 125 -8.65 -1.26 -16.79
CA CYS A 125 -9.34 -0.07 -16.27
C CYS A 125 -10.25 0.59 -17.31
N ASP A 126 -10.14 0.25 -18.59
CA ASP A 126 -11.00 0.74 -19.67
C ASP A 126 -12.33 -0.04 -19.80
N GLY A 127 -12.52 -1.09 -18.99
CA GLY A 127 -13.70 -1.95 -18.99
C GLY A 127 -13.60 -3.17 -19.90
N SER A 128 -12.47 -3.38 -20.59
CA SER A 128 -12.21 -4.54 -21.46
C SER A 128 -11.74 -5.78 -20.73
N SER A 129 -11.86 -5.82 -19.40
CA SER A 129 -11.43 -6.93 -18.54
C SER A 129 -11.88 -8.29 -19.06
N THR A 130 -10.97 -9.27 -18.99
CA THR A 130 -11.16 -10.63 -19.54
C THR A 130 -12.26 -11.42 -18.82
N ASP A 131 -12.74 -12.49 -19.45
CA ASP A 131 -13.67 -13.44 -18.82
C ASP A 131 -13.02 -14.17 -17.64
N GLN A 132 -11.69 -14.30 -17.62
CA GLN A 132 -10.94 -14.85 -16.50
C GLN A 132 -11.06 -13.96 -15.27
N PHE A 133 -10.88 -12.63 -15.43
CA PHE A 133 -11.10 -11.68 -14.35
C PHE A 133 -12.54 -11.76 -13.82
N LYS A 134 -13.53 -11.71 -14.70
CA LYS A 134 -14.95 -11.77 -14.32
C LYS A 134 -15.32 -13.07 -13.60
N LYS A 135 -14.62 -14.17 -13.90
CA LYS A 135 -14.85 -15.48 -13.28
C LYS A 135 -14.20 -15.62 -11.89
N TYR A 136 -12.97 -15.10 -11.73
CA TYR A 136 -12.14 -15.39 -10.56
C TYR A 136 -12.05 -14.24 -9.55
N TRP A 137 -12.48 -13.04 -9.94
CA TRP A 137 -12.54 -11.93 -9.00
C TRP A 137 -13.97 -11.69 -8.51
N PRO A 138 -14.24 -11.46 -7.21
CA PRO A 138 -13.25 -11.32 -6.12
C PRO A 138 -12.67 -12.66 -5.65
N ALA A 139 -11.44 -12.62 -5.13
CA ALA A 139 -10.80 -13.77 -4.50
C ALA A 139 -11.58 -14.22 -3.26
N ASP A 140 -11.72 -15.55 -3.08
CA ASP A 140 -12.34 -16.11 -1.87
C ASP A 140 -11.42 -15.93 -0.66
N LEU A 141 -10.12 -16.12 -0.83
CA LEU A 141 -9.13 -16.03 0.24
C LEU A 141 -7.81 -15.48 -0.28
N HIS A 142 -7.25 -14.49 0.42
CA HIS A 142 -5.84 -14.15 0.40
C HIS A 142 -5.15 -14.83 1.59
N LEU A 143 -4.34 -15.84 1.33
CA LEU A 143 -3.49 -16.50 2.33
C LEU A 143 -2.09 -15.89 2.25
N ILE A 144 -1.66 -15.19 3.29
CA ILE A 144 -0.44 -14.37 3.26
C ILE A 144 0.40 -14.52 4.52
N GLY A 145 1.67 -14.11 4.44
CA GLY A 145 2.52 -13.98 5.62
C GLY A 145 2.10 -12.82 6.53
N LYS A 146 2.25 -12.99 7.83
CA LYS A 146 1.90 -11.96 8.84
C LYS A 146 2.59 -10.61 8.59
N ASP A 147 3.77 -10.61 8.01
CA ASP A 147 4.60 -9.41 7.79
C ASP A 147 3.99 -8.47 6.73
N ILE A 148 3.13 -8.99 5.88
CA ILE A 148 2.45 -8.23 4.82
C ILE A 148 0.93 -8.09 5.06
N ILE A 149 0.44 -8.41 6.24
CA ILE A 149 -0.99 -8.36 6.56
C ILE A 149 -1.56 -6.95 6.41
N ARG A 150 -0.83 -5.92 6.82
CA ARG A 150 -1.24 -4.53 6.69
C ARG A 150 -1.51 -4.13 5.24
N PHE A 151 -0.67 -4.58 4.31
CA PHE A 151 -0.83 -4.28 2.89
C PHE A 151 -2.09 -4.93 2.30
N HIS A 152 -2.45 -6.14 2.76
CA HIS A 152 -3.58 -6.90 2.23
C HIS A 152 -4.91 -6.59 2.93
N THR A 153 -4.88 -6.04 4.13
CA THR A 153 -6.09 -5.74 4.90
C THR A 153 -6.43 -4.25 4.96
N ILE A 154 -5.47 -3.36 4.64
CA ILE A 154 -5.67 -1.92 4.63
C ILE A 154 -5.44 -1.36 3.23
N TYR A 155 -4.23 -1.48 2.66
CA TYR A 155 -3.91 -0.83 1.38
C TYR A 155 -4.71 -1.41 0.23
N TRP A 156 -4.69 -2.73 0.09
CA TRP A 156 -5.36 -3.42 -1.01
C TRP A 156 -6.88 -3.19 -1.03
N PRO A 157 -7.63 -3.37 0.06
CA PRO A 157 -9.05 -3.03 0.09
C PRO A 157 -9.33 -1.58 -0.30
N ILE A 158 -8.53 -0.64 0.16
CA ILE A 158 -8.70 0.78 -0.18
C ILE A 158 -8.44 1.04 -1.67
N PHE A 159 -7.43 0.40 -2.27
CA PHE A 159 -7.20 0.51 -3.73
C PHE A 159 -8.40 -0.03 -4.52
N LEU A 160 -8.93 -1.18 -4.12
CA LEU A 160 -10.13 -1.76 -4.73
C LEU A 160 -11.36 -0.87 -4.56
N MET A 161 -11.56 -0.28 -3.38
CA MET A 161 -12.63 0.70 -3.13
C MET A 161 -12.51 1.92 -4.04
N ALA A 162 -11.28 2.38 -4.31
CA ALA A 162 -11.03 3.51 -5.20
C ALA A 162 -11.29 3.17 -6.68
N LEU A 163 -11.07 1.92 -7.06
CA LEU A 163 -11.39 1.39 -8.39
C LEU A 163 -12.87 1.02 -8.55
N GLY A 164 -13.65 1.01 -7.47
CA GLY A 164 -15.04 0.56 -7.48
C GLY A 164 -15.19 -0.96 -7.64
N LEU A 165 -14.15 -1.71 -7.29
CA LEU A 165 -14.13 -3.16 -7.38
C LEU A 165 -14.55 -3.83 -6.07
N PRO A 166 -15.13 -5.05 -6.13
CA PRO A 166 -15.42 -5.83 -4.94
C PRO A 166 -14.15 -6.24 -4.20
N LEU A 167 -14.23 -6.32 -2.88
CA LEU A 167 -13.12 -6.74 -2.02
C LEU A 167 -12.99 -8.26 -2.01
N PRO A 168 -11.80 -8.83 -1.71
CA PRO A 168 -11.64 -10.24 -1.36
C PRO A 168 -12.58 -10.61 -0.22
N LYS A 169 -13.09 -11.84 -0.20
CA LYS A 169 -14.01 -12.27 0.87
C LYS A 169 -13.28 -12.42 2.20
N GLN A 170 -12.02 -12.87 2.18
CA GLN A 170 -11.24 -13.10 3.39
C GLN A 170 -9.73 -12.87 3.16
N VAL A 171 -9.05 -12.39 4.19
CA VAL A 171 -7.59 -12.34 4.30
C VAL A 171 -7.17 -13.09 5.57
N PHE A 172 -6.30 -14.08 5.42
CA PHE A 172 -5.74 -14.86 6.53
C PHE A 172 -4.22 -14.68 6.58
N GLY A 173 -3.70 -14.30 7.77
CA GLY A 173 -2.27 -14.05 7.96
C GLY A 173 -1.73 -14.36 9.37
#